data_62a061dbde49dd93ba0c6731358aea9b
#
_entry.id   62a061dbde49dd93ba0c6731358aea9b
#
_cell.length_a   1.000
_cell.length_b   1.000
_cell.length_c   1.000
_cell.angle_alpha   90.00
_cell.angle_beta   90.00
_cell.angle_gamma   90.00
#
_symmetry.space_group_name_H-M   'P 1'
#
loop_
_entity.id
_entity.type
_entity.pdbx_description
1 polymer ?
#
loop_
_entity_poly.entity_id
_entity_poly.type
_entity_poly.pdbx_seq_one_letter_code
_entity_poly.pdbx_strand_id
1 'polypeptide(L)'
;MVPMGTNMPVLPGLEGAVPMVGPFVPGTGVDASALPEARPSQVVTMSDGDTLDISVSMVRRTIEGHELVMFGYNGQYPGPLIRATKDATIIVRVTNRIQLPTTIHWHGIRIDNRFDGVPGVTQPAIQRGESFTYQVKLPDSGMFWYHPHVREDVQQDLGLFGNLLVTSSDPDYYGPAHREEVFVLDDILMDEHGLIPWGESAATHALMGRLGNVMMVNGETDHRLSVQRGEVVRFFLTNVANSRTFNVTFGGNPLKIVASDVGRYEREMWINSVVIAPAERYVVDVRFEEAGEVAI
;
A
#
# COMPACT_ATOMS: atom_id res chain seq x y z
N MET A 1 -29.26 22.68 20.60
CA MET A 1 -28.54 21.80 19.65
C MET A 1 -28.50 22.53 18.31
N VAL A 2 -27.36 23.14 17.95
CA VAL A 2 -27.17 23.80 16.65
C VAL A 2 -26.82 22.70 15.66
N PRO A 3 -27.54 22.51 14.55
CA PRO A 3 -27.14 21.59 13.52
C PRO A 3 -25.84 22.13 12.88
N MET A 4 -24.75 21.49 13.14
CA MET A 4 -23.50 21.73 12.38
C MET A 4 -23.69 21.19 10.96
N GLY A 5 -24.29 21.99 10.11
CA GLY A 5 -24.19 21.81 8.67
C GLY A 5 -22.78 22.20 8.25
N THR A 6 -21.88 21.27 8.19
CA THR A 6 -20.56 21.49 7.61
C THR A 6 -20.69 21.53 6.09
N ASN A 7 -21.05 22.70 5.56
CA ASN A 7 -20.74 23.03 4.17
C ASN A 7 -19.22 23.23 4.07
N MET A 8 -18.46 22.16 4.03
CA MET A 8 -17.08 22.26 3.59
C MET A 8 -17.10 22.59 2.09
N PRO A 9 -16.37 23.62 1.65
CA PRO A 9 -16.27 23.89 0.22
C PRO A 9 -15.66 22.67 -0.45
N VAL A 10 -16.38 22.10 -1.40
CA VAL A 10 -15.85 21.03 -2.23
C VAL A 10 -14.77 21.65 -3.11
N LEU A 11 -13.55 21.17 -3.01
CA LEU A 11 -12.46 21.62 -3.89
C LEU A 11 -12.80 21.26 -5.34
N PRO A 12 -12.46 22.13 -6.31
CA PRO A 12 -12.66 21.84 -7.73
C PRO A 12 -12.03 20.50 -8.10
N GLY A 13 -12.79 19.65 -8.78
CA GLY A 13 -12.40 18.29 -9.16
C GLY A 13 -12.76 17.22 -8.13
N LEU A 14 -13.33 17.60 -6.98
CA LEU A 14 -13.87 16.69 -5.97
C LEU A 14 -15.41 16.74 -5.87
N GLU A 15 -16.08 17.24 -6.89
CA GLU A 15 -17.54 17.42 -6.89
C GLU A 15 -18.32 16.11 -6.70
N GLY A 16 -17.70 14.95 -7.00
CA GLY A 16 -18.26 13.62 -6.72
C GLY A 16 -17.86 13.03 -5.37
N ALA A 17 -16.89 13.64 -4.67
CA ALA A 17 -16.42 13.21 -3.35
C ALA A 17 -17.19 13.95 -2.24
N VAL A 18 -18.51 13.80 -2.22
CA VAL A 18 -19.31 14.32 -1.10
C VAL A 18 -18.88 13.60 0.18
N PRO A 19 -18.48 14.32 1.24
CA PRO A 19 -18.23 13.67 2.53
C PRO A 19 -19.49 12.92 2.92
N MET A 20 -19.45 11.60 2.94
CA MET A 20 -20.57 10.81 3.43
C MET A 20 -20.63 10.99 4.93
N VAL A 21 -21.69 11.61 5.40
CA VAL A 21 -21.88 11.99 6.83
C VAL A 21 -22.41 10.80 7.63
N GLY A 22 -22.90 9.76 6.96
CA GLY A 22 -23.42 8.54 7.58
C GLY A 22 -22.48 7.35 7.43
N PRO A 23 -22.64 6.30 8.25
CA PRO A 23 -21.92 5.05 8.08
C PRO A 23 -22.14 4.45 6.69
N PHE A 24 -21.07 3.98 6.06
CA PHE A 24 -21.14 3.31 4.77
C PHE A 24 -20.02 2.29 4.61
N VAL A 25 -20.28 1.26 3.80
CA VAL A 25 -19.27 0.30 3.32
C VAL A 25 -19.31 0.35 1.79
N PRO A 26 -18.19 0.67 1.13
CA PRO A 26 -18.13 0.60 -0.33
C PRO A 26 -18.50 -0.79 -0.84
N GLY A 27 -19.24 -0.84 -1.95
CA GLY A 27 -19.73 -2.10 -2.49
C GLY A 27 -21.00 -2.65 -1.81
N THR A 28 -21.62 -1.90 -0.88
CA THR A 28 -22.93 -2.30 -0.32
C THR A 28 -23.93 -2.58 -1.44
N GLY A 29 -24.56 -3.76 -1.38
CA GLY A 29 -25.50 -4.24 -2.41
C GLY A 29 -24.83 -4.95 -3.60
N VAL A 30 -23.51 -5.02 -3.64
CA VAL A 30 -22.77 -5.84 -4.60
C VAL A 30 -22.68 -7.26 -4.03
N ASP A 31 -23.03 -8.26 -4.84
CA ASP A 31 -22.82 -9.67 -4.50
C ASP A 31 -21.33 -9.98 -4.62
N ALA A 32 -20.65 -10.19 -3.48
CA ALA A 32 -19.24 -10.51 -3.43
C ALA A 32 -18.93 -11.80 -4.22
N SER A 33 -19.83 -12.79 -4.18
CA SER A 33 -19.64 -14.08 -4.87
C SER A 33 -19.58 -13.93 -6.40
N ALA A 34 -20.15 -12.86 -6.95
CA ALA A 34 -20.10 -12.55 -8.39
C ALA A 34 -18.80 -11.85 -8.81
N LEU A 35 -17.98 -11.41 -7.86
CA LEU A 35 -16.71 -10.75 -8.14
C LEU A 35 -15.57 -11.76 -8.32
N PRO A 36 -14.56 -11.41 -9.15
CA PRO A 36 -13.36 -12.23 -9.23
C PRO A 36 -12.62 -12.24 -7.88
N GLU A 37 -12.07 -13.38 -7.50
CA GLU A 37 -11.18 -13.51 -6.36
C GLU A 37 -9.93 -12.65 -6.58
N ALA A 38 -9.50 -11.91 -5.55
CA ALA A 38 -8.26 -11.16 -5.60
C ALA A 38 -7.07 -12.13 -5.70
N ARG A 39 -6.17 -11.85 -6.63
CA ARG A 39 -4.92 -12.61 -6.79
C ARG A 39 -3.82 -12.01 -5.93
N PRO A 40 -2.86 -12.81 -5.45
CA PRO A 40 -1.65 -12.28 -4.83
C PRO A 40 -0.90 -11.30 -5.75
N SER A 41 -0.13 -10.40 -5.16
CA SER A 41 0.75 -9.48 -5.88
C SER A 41 1.71 -10.22 -6.80
N GLN A 42 1.87 -9.73 -8.01
CA GLN A 42 2.82 -10.24 -9.00
C GLN A 42 3.87 -9.19 -9.30
N VAL A 43 5.10 -9.64 -9.53
CA VAL A 43 6.19 -8.74 -9.94
C VAL A 43 6.04 -8.39 -11.41
N VAL A 44 6.04 -7.08 -11.71
CA VAL A 44 6.08 -6.53 -13.06
C VAL A 44 7.40 -5.80 -13.22
N THR A 45 8.34 -6.38 -13.98
CA THR A 45 9.61 -5.72 -14.30
C THR A 45 9.43 -4.79 -15.50
N MET A 46 9.89 -3.55 -15.35
CA MET A 46 9.77 -2.51 -16.37
C MET A 46 11.13 -1.89 -16.68
N SER A 47 11.36 -1.66 -17.96
CA SER A 47 12.51 -0.92 -18.50
C SER A 47 12.13 0.54 -18.77
N ASP A 48 13.13 1.37 -19.08
CA ASP A 48 12.90 2.75 -19.49
C ASP A 48 11.99 2.83 -20.72
N GLY A 49 10.94 3.64 -20.64
CA GLY A 49 9.92 3.81 -21.69
C GLY A 49 8.81 2.76 -21.71
N ASP A 50 8.90 1.70 -20.89
CA ASP A 50 7.84 0.69 -20.83
C ASP A 50 6.52 1.25 -20.33
N THR A 51 5.41 0.66 -20.79
CA THR A 51 4.05 1.02 -20.39
C THR A 51 3.39 -0.11 -19.63
N LEU A 52 2.78 0.22 -18.50
CA LEU A 52 1.94 -0.66 -17.69
C LEU A 52 0.50 -0.13 -17.67
N ASP A 53 -0.46 -0.97 -18.03
CA ASP A 53 -1.87 -0.69 -17.85
C ASP A 53 -2.33 -1.19 -16.47
N ILE A 54 -2.90 -0.30 -15.66
CA ILE A 54 -3.50 -0.59 -14.36
C ILE A 54 -5.01 -0.35 -14.43
N SER A 55 -5.78 -1.37 -14.09
CA SER A 55 -7.23 -1.28 -13.90
C SER A 55 -7.55 -1.30 -12.41
N VAL A 56 -8.27 -0.27 -11.95
CA VAL A 56 -8.83 -0.22 -10.59
C VAL A 56 -10.19 -0.88 -10.62
N SER A 57 -10.40 -1.98 -9.90
CA SER A 57 -11.64 -2.76 -9.94
C SER A 57 -12.02 -3.33 -8.58
N MET A 58 -13.30 -3.70 -8.42
CA MET A 58 -13.75 -4.47 -7.28
C MET A 58 -13.26 -5.92 -7.42
N VAL A 59 -12.91 -6.50 -6.30
CA VAL A 59 -12.50 -7.90 -6.14
C VAL A 59 -13.17 -8.48 -4.91
N ARG A 60 -13.25 -9.79 -4.82
CA ARG A 60 -13.64 -10.51 -3.61
C ARG A 60 -12.39 -10.93 -2.84
N ARG A 61 -12.46 -10.83 -1.53
CA ARG A 61 -11.49 -11.46 -0.62
C ARG A 61 -12.21 -12.11 0.56
N THR A 62 -11.67 -13.22 1.02
CA THR A 62 -12.07 -13.82 2.29
C THR A 62 -11.03 -13.46 3.35
N ILE A 63 -11.45 -12.74 4.39
CA ILE A 63 -10.61 -12.35 5.54
C ILE A 63 -11.35 -12.80 6.80
N GLU A 64 -10.70 -13.57 7.67
CA GLU A 64 -11.30 -14.14 8.89
C GLU A 64 -12.67 -14.83 8.66
N GLY A 65 -12.80 -15.51 7.53
CA GLY A 65 -14.02 -16.22 7.16
C GLY A 65 -15.13 -15.38 6.54
N HIS A 66 -14.96 -14.07 6.43
CA HIS A 66 -15.93 -13.15 5.80
C HIS A 66 -15.57 -12.92 4.34
N GLU A 67 -16.55 -13.12 3.44
CA GLU A 67 -16.42 -12.68 2.04
C GLU A 67 -16.65 -11.16 1.95
N LEU A 68 -15.64 -10.45 1.53
CA LEU A 68 -15.62 -8.98 1.49
C LEU A 68 -15.51 -8.49 0.05
N VAL A 69 -16.24 -7.39 -0.24
CA VAL A 69 -16.01 -6.58 -1.44
C VAL A 69 -14.85 -5.65 -1.16
N MET A 70 -13.74 -5.88 -1.85
CA MET A 70 -12.51 -5.11 -1.74
C MET A 70 -12.18 -4.44 -3.08
N PHE A 71 -11.10 -3.68 -3.13
CA PHE A 71 -10.58 -3.10 -4.35
C PHE A 71 -9.22 -3.73 -4.69
N GLY A 72 -8.84 -3.66 -5.96
CA GLY A 72 -7.55 -4.16 -6.40
C GLY A 72 -7.05 -3.48 -7.66
N TYR A 73 -5.74 -3.35 -7.75
CA TYR A 73 -5.06 -2.99 -8.98
C TYR A 73 -4.81 -4.26 -9.81
N ASN A 74 -5.36 -4.29 -11.04
CA ASN A 74 -5.30 -5.45 -11.92
C ASN A 74 -5.85 -6.74 -11.30
N GLY A 75 -6.83 -6.63 -10.38
CA GLY A 75 -7.41 -7.76 -9.67
C GLY A 75 -6.45 -8.42 -8.68
N GLN A 76 -5.44 -7.70 -8.21
CA GLN A 76 -4.46 -8.15 -7.22
C GLN A 76 -4.62 -7.38 -5.90
N TYR A 77 -4.31 -8.07 -4.79
CA TYR A 77 -4.26 -7.51 -3.44
C TYR A 77 -3.09 -8.15 -2.66
N PRO A 78 -2.06 -7.41 -2.30
CA PRO A 78 -1.72 -6.06 -2.77
C PRO A 78 -1.66 -5.94 -4.31
N GLY A 79 -1.68 -4.71 -4.83
CA GLY A 79 -1.46 -4.47 -6.25
C GLY A 79 -0.09 -4.95 -6.74
N PRO A 80 0.19 -4.90 -8.04
CA PRO A 80 1.46 -5.35 -8.60
C PRO A 80 2.68 -4.75 -7.90
N LEU A 81 3.70 -5.57 -7.63
CA LEU A 81 5.03 -5.08 -7.29
C LEU A 81 5.73 -4.64 -8.60
N ILE A 82 5.78 -3.34 -8.83
CA ILE A 82 6.52 -2.79 -9.96
C ILE A 82 8.00 -2.79 -9.62
N ARG A 83 8.83 -3.36 -10.49
CA ARG A 83 10.29 -3.34 -10.36
C ARG A 83 10.89 -2.64 -11.57
N ALA A 84 11.69 -1.59 -11.34
CA ALA A 84 12.36 -0.84 -12.39
C ALA A 84 13.75 -0.40 -11.93
N THR A 85 14.59 0.05 -12.88
CA THR A 85 15.93 0.55 -12.54
C THR A 85 15.92 2.05 -12.30
N LYS A 86 16.81 2.52 -11.45
CA LYS A 86 17.06 3.95 -11.26
C LYS A 86 17.29 4.66 -12.60
N ASP A 87 16.84 5.90 -12.67
CA ASP A 87 16.86 6.82 -13.81
C ASP A 87 15.92 6.46 -14.97
N ALA A 88 15.26 5.28 -14.93
CA ALA A 88 14.19 4.96 -15.88
C ALA A 88 12.99 5.91 -15.72
N THR A 89 12.26 6.10 -16.82
CA THR A 89 10.93 6.70 -16.85
C THR A 89 9.94 5.65 -17.31
N ILE A 90 9.03 5.24 -16.42
CA ILE A 90 7.98 4.29 -16.77
C ILE A 90 6.67 5.03 -17.04
N ILE A 91 5.83 4.46 -17.89
CA ILE A 91 4.53 5.00 -18.25
C ILE A 91 3.47 4.10 -17.62
N VAL A 92 2.58 4.68 -16.81
CA VAL A 92 1.50 3.91 -16.19
C VAL A 92 0.16 4.52 -16.57
N ARG A 93 -0.65 3.74 -17.30
CA ARG A 93 -2.01 4.13 -17.69
C ARG A 93 -3.00 3.51 -16.72
N VAL A 94 -3.71 4.35 -15.97
CA VAL A 94 -4.68 3.93 -14.96
C VAL A 94 -6.08 4.12 -15.47
N THR A 95 -6.90 3.05 -15.43
CA THR A 95 -8.33 3.10 -15.77
C THR A 95 -9.17 2.81 -14.54
N ASN A 96 -10.05 3.72 -14.16
CA ASN A 96 -10.97 3.55 -13.04
C ASN A 96 -12.23 2.77 -13.46
N ARG A 97 -12.49 1.63 -12.81
CA ARG A 97 -13.70 0.81 -13.00
C ARG A 97 -14.58 0.74 -11.75
N ILE A 98 -14.17 1.33 -10.63
CA ILE A 98 -14.99 1.41 -9.41
C ILE A 98 -15.93 2.62 -9.46
N GLN A 99 -16.92 2.67 -8.55
CA GLN A 99 -17.90 3.76 -8.49
C GLN A 99 -17.29 5.06 -7.93
N LEU A 100 -16.30 4.95 -7.07
CA LEU A 100 -15.62 6.10 -6.48
C LEU A 100 -14.62 6.69 -7.49
N PRO A 101 -14.48 8.03 -7.56
CA PRO A 101 -13.35 8.63 -8.25
C PRO A 101 -12.05 8.21 -7.55
N THR A 102 -10.96 8.15 -8.30
CA THR A 102 -9.64 7.74 -7.77
C THR A 102 -8.49 8.50 -8.42
N THR A 103 -7.29 8.35 -7.88
CA THR A 103 -6.02 8.77 -8.48
C THR A 103 -4.96 7.74 -8.13
N ILE A 104 -3.73 7.89 -8.64
CA ILE A 104 -2.55 7.22 -8.06
C ILE A 104 -1.52 8.28 -7.71
N HIS A 105 -1.14 8.32 -6.44
CA HIS A 105 0.04 9.01 -5.94
C HIS A 105 1.23 8.05 -5.88
N TRP A 106 2.41 8.54 -6.23
CA TRP A 106 3.67 7.80 -6.24
C TRP A 106 4.48 8.18 -5.01
N HIS A 107 4.17 7.54 -3.90
CA HIS A 107 4.64 7.94 -2.59
C HIS A 107 6.17 7.86 -2.45
N GLY A 108 6.76 8.98 -2.07
CA GLY A 108 8.19 9.13 -1.81
C GLY A 108 9.04 9.40 -3.06
N ILE A 109 8.48 9.36 -4.25
CA ILE A 109 9.21 9.66 -5.49
C ILE A 109 9.25 11.18 -5.74
N ARG A 110 10.41 11.71 -6.08
CA ARG A 110 10.57 13.08 -6.55
C ARG A 110 10.10 13.20 -7.99
N ILE A 111 8.79 13.26 -8.17
CA ILE A 111 8.11 13.23 -9.46
C ILE A 111 7.78 14.64 -9.97
N ASP A 112 7.56 14.77 -11.29
CA ASP A 112 6.95 15.97 -11.86
C ASP A 112 5.54 16.15 -11.27
N ASN A 113 5.26 17.35 -10.76
CA ASN A 113 3.99 17.68 -10.09
C ASN A 113 2.74 17.27 -10.90
N ARG A 114 2.80 17.31 -12.24
CA ARG A 114 1.70 16.90 -13.12
C ARG A 114 1.27 15.44 -12.95
N PHE A 115 2.15 14.61 -12.39
CA PHE A 115 1.97 13.16 -12.23
C PHE A 115 1.93 12.72 -10.77
N ASP A 116 1.84 13.68 -9.83
CA ASP A 116 1.85 13.41 -8.40
C ASP A 116 0.55 12.78 -7.87
N GLY A 117 -0.53 12.85 -8.64
CA GLY A 117 -1.78 12.13 -8.34
C GLY A 117 -2.65 12.79 -7.27
N VAL A 118 -2.43 14.08 -6.96
CA VAL A 118 -3.22 14.81 -5.95
C VAL A 118 -4.44 15.47 -6.60
N PRO A 119 -5.67 15.00 -6.31
CA PRO A 119 -6.87 15.50 -6.95
C PRO A 119 -7.13 16.98 -6.61
N GLY A 120 -7.51 17.75 -7.64
CA GLY A 120 -7.79 19.18 -7.50
C GLY A 120 -6.55 20.07 -7.35
N VAL A 121 -5.36 19.48 -7.25
CA VAL A 121 -4.06 20.19 -7.17
C VAL A 121 -3.21 19.90 -8.40
N THR A 122 -2.91 18.62 -8.66
CA THR A 122 -2.04 18.23 -9.77
C THR A 122 -2.82 17.68 -10.96
N GLN A 123 -4.01 17.14 -10.73
CA GLN A 123 -4.90 16.58 -11.75
C GLN A 123 -6.36 16.53 -11.27
N PRO A 124 -7.34 16.40 -12.15
CA PRO A 124 -8.69 15.95 -11.77
C PRO A 124 -8.67 14.50 -11.29
N ALA A 125 -9.60 14.15 -10.39
CA ALA A 125 -9.82 12.76 -10.05
C ALA A 125 -10.34 11.97 -11.26
N ILE A 126 -9.85 10.74 -11.44
CA ILE A 126 -10.25 9.83 -12.53
C ILE A 126 -11.63 9.27 -12.20
N GLN A 127 -12.66 9.68 -12.94
CA GLN A 127 -14.02 9.20 -12.76
C GLN A 127 -14.16 7.76 -13.29
N ARG A 128 -15.23 7.06 -12.87
CA ARG A 128 -15.52 5.73 -13.40
C ARG A 128 -15.57 5.72 -14.92
N GLY A 129 -14.79 4.82 -15.53
CA GLY A 129 -14.68 4.68 -16.99
C GLY A 129 -13.59 5.56 -17.61
N GLU A 130 -13.05 6.52 -16.87
CA GLU A 130 -11.96 7.37 -17.32
C GLU A 130 -10.59 6.74 -17.09
N SER A 131 -9.58 7.33 -17.75
CA SER A 131 -8.18 6.93 -17.62
C SER A 131 -7.28 8.15 -17.49
N PHE A 132 -6.15 7.98 -16.77
CA PHE A 132 -5.09 8.96 -16.72
C PHE A 132 -3.74 8.27 -16.96
N THR A 133 -2.81 8.95 -17.60
CA THR A 133 -1.49 8.41 -17.92
C THR A 133 -0.42 9.17 -17.14
N TYR A 134 0.28 8.46 -16.29
CA TYR A 134 1.40 8.94 -15.48
C TYR A 134 2.72 8.68 -16.22
N GLN A 135 3.64 9.64 -16.18
CA GLN A 135 5.05 9.46 -16.53
C GLN A 135 5.87 9.51 -15.24
N VAL A 136 6.32 8.38 -14.80
CA VAL A 136 6.97 8.22 -13.51
C VAL A 136 8.47 8.10 -13.72
N LYS A 137 9.19 9.20 -13.54
CA LYS A 137 10.66 9.20 -13.53
C LYS A 137 11.14 8.70 -12.17
N LEU A 138 12.16 7.86 -12.16
CA LEU A 138 12.69 7.16 -11.00
C LEU A 138 14.10 7.63 -10.64
N PRO A 139 14.27 8.83 -10.05
CA PRO A 139 15.60 9.42 -9.84
C PRO A 139 16.38 8.79 -8.69
N ASP A 140 15.71 8.06 -7.81
CA ASP A 140 16.31 7.48 -6.59
C ASP A 140 16.05 5.99 -6.52
N SER A 141 17.01 5.22 -5.97
CA SER A 141 16.86 3.80 -5.68
C SER A 141 16.24 3.60 -4.31
N GLY A 142 15.40 2.58 -4.14
CA GLY A 142 14.79 2.26 -2.86
C GLY A 142 13.42 1.61 -3.01
N MET A 143 12.74 1.46 -1.87
CA MET A 143 11.37 0.99 -1.82
C MET A 143 10.43 2.19 -1.77
N PHE A 144 9.56 2.27 -2.76
CA PHE A 144 8.48 3.23 -2.88
C PHE A 144 7.16 2.47 -2.93
N TRP A 145 6.04 3.18 -2.90
CA TRP A 145 4.72 2.58 -3.03
C TRP A 145 3.76 3.53 -3.74
N TYR A 146 2.60 3.04 -4.14
CA TYR A 146 1.59 3.83 -4.82
C TYR A 146 0.21 3.53 -4.26
N HIS A 147 -0.60 4.59 -4.13
CA HIS A 147 -1.95 4.55 -3.53
C HIS A 147 -2.79 5.74 -4.00
N PRO A 148 -4.12 5.74 -3.79
CA PRO A 148 -4.97 6.88 -4.16
C PRO A 148 -4.87 8.02 -3.15
N HIS A 149 -5.21 9.24 -3.61
CA HIS A 149 -5.44 10.41 -2.77
C HIS A 149 -6.92 10.87 -2.75
N VAL A 150 -7.85 10.03 -3.20
CA VAL A 150 -9.29 10.26 -3.07
C VAL A 150 -9.85 9.32 -2.03
N ARG A 151 -10.34 9.86 -0.90
CA ARG A 151 -10.81 9.02 0.20
C ARG A 151 -9.84 7.87 0.46
N GLU A 152 -8.59 8.23 0.68
CA GLU A 152 -7.51 7.28 0.97
C GLU A 152 -7.83 6.44 2.21
N ASP A 153 -8.49 7.05 3.20
CA ASP A 153 -9.02 6.36 4.38
C ASP A 153 -9.89 5.14 4.07
N VAL A 154 -10.52 5.12 2.90
CA VAL A 154 -11.39 4.05 2.42
C VAL A 154 -10.70 3.21 1.35
N GLN A 155 -10.15 3.87 0.34
CA GLN A 155 -9.65 3.17 -0.84
C GLN A 155 -8.37 2.40 -0.54
N GLN A 156 -7.52 2.91 0.35
CA GLN A 156 -6.32 2.24 0.81
C GLN A 156 -6.69 1.06 1.71
N ASP A 157 -7.53 1.24 2.75
CA ASP A 157 -8.03 0.13 3.59
C ASP A 157 -8.66 -1.01 2.76
N LEU A 158 -9.28 -0.67 1.62
CA LEU A 158 -9.90 -1.65 0.74
C LEU A 158 -8.94 -2.28 -0.28
N GLY A 159 -7.65 -1.89 -0.28
CA GLY A 159 -6.61 -2.59 -1.03
C GLY A 159 -6.01 -1.84 -2.22
N LEU A 160 -6.31 -0.55 -2.39
CA LEU A 160 -5.67 0.22 -3.45
C LEU A 160 -4.28 0.70 -3.01
N PHE A 161 -3.36 -0.22 -2.91
CA PHE A 161 -1.94 0.04 -2.70
C PHE A 161 -1.08 -1.00 -3.41
N GLY A 162 0.14 -0.62 -3.74
CA GLY A 162 1.14 -1.53 -4.28
C GLY A 162 2.55 -0.94 -4.15
N ASN A 163 3.56 -1.78 -4.23
CA ASN A 163 4.94 -1.37 -4.07
C ASN A 163 5.64 -1.12 -5.41
N LEU A 164 6.60 -0.21 -5.38
CA LEU A 164 7.51 0.09 -6.48
C LEU A 164 8.95 0.00 -5.96
N LEU A 165 9.66 -1.05 -6.37
CA LEU A 165 11.08 -1.26 -6.06
C LEU A 165 11.93 -0.70 -7.18
N VAL A 166 12.69 0.34 -6.88
CA VAL A 166 13.66 0.94 -7.80
C VAL A 166 15.05 0.43 -7.47
N THR A 167 15.57 -0.42 -8.35
CA THR A 167 16.90 -1.03 -8.18
C THR A 167 18.01 -0.07 -8.59
N SER A 168 19.10 -0.06 -7.84
CA SER A 168 20.31 0.69 -8.20
C SER A 168 21.04 0.04 -9.37
N SER A 169 21.75 0.85 -10.15
CA SER A 169 22.74 0.36 -11.09
C SER A 169 24.04 -0.11 -10.42
N ASP A 170 24.26 0.28 -9.16
CA ASP A 170 25.34 -0.20 -8.31
C ASP A 170 24.91 -1.53 -7.67
N PRO A 171 25.52 -2.68 -8.02
CA PRO A 171 25.18 -3.98 -7.46
C PRO A 171 25.45 -4.08 -5.95
N ASP A 172 26.34 -3.24 -5.42
CA ASP A 172 26.74 -3.23 -4.03
C ASP A 172 25.96 -2.16 -3.21
N TYR A 173 24.88 -1.61 -3.78
CA TYR A 173 24.12 -0.53 -3.15
C TYR A 173 23.65 -0.88 -1.73
N TYR A 174 23.19 -2.08 -1.48
CA TYR A 174 22.76 -2.55 -0.16
C TYR A 174 23.72 -3.59 0.47
N GLY A 175 24.82 -3.95 -0.23
CA GLY A 175 25.65 -5.07 0.17
C GLY A 175 24.99 -6.44 -0.08
N PRO A 176 25.64 -7.55 0.29
CA PRO A 176 25.17 -8.89 -0.05
C PRO A 176 24.02 -9.36 0.86
N ALA A 177 23.02 -9.99 0.26
CA ALA A 177 21.97 -10.80 0.91
C ALA A 177 21.78 -12.08 0.08
N HIS A 178 21.25 -13.14 0.69
CA HIS A 178 20.97 -14.38 -0.04
C HIS A 178 19.65 -14.27 -0.82
N ARG A 179 18.68 -13.52 -0.29
CA ARG A 179 17.35 -13.34 -0.86
C ARG A 179 16.77 -12.00 -0.47
N GLU A 180 15.89 -11.48 -1.32
CA GLU A 180 15.10 -10.26 -1.10
C GLU A 180 13.62 -10.62 -1.00
N GLU A 181 12.94 -10.08 0.00
CA GLU A 181 11.50 -10.22 0.22
C GLU A 181 10.86 -8.84 0.39
N VAL A 182 9.66 -8.68 -0.12
CA VAL A 182 8.89 -7.44 0.01
C VAL A 182 7.68 -7.70 0.89
N PHE A 183 7.60 -7.03 2.03
CA PHE A 183 6.49 -7.11 2.96
C PHE A 183 5.71 -5.82 3.01
N VAL A 184 4.42 -5.93 2.72
CA VAL A 184 3.43 -4.88 2.92
C VAL A 184 2.74 -5.16 4.25
N LEU A 185 2.85 -4.24 5.19
CA LEU A 185 2.21 -4.32 6.50
C LEU A 185 0.93 -3.49 6.47
N ASP A 186 -0.17 -4.08 6.90
CA ASP A 186 -1.49 -3.47 6.85
C ASP A 186 -2.34 -3.91 8.04
N ASP A 187 -3.42 -3.19 8.30
CA ASP A 187 -4.47 -3.62 9.21
C ASP A 187 -5.85 -3.22 8.71
N ILE A 188 -6.86 -4.00 9.06
CA ILE A 188 -8.24 -3.75 8.69
C ILE A 188 -9.15 -3.86 9.92
N LEU A 189 -10.17 -3.01 10.01
CA LEU A 189 -11.10 -2.98 11.13
C LEU A 189 -12.38 -3.75 10.80
N MET A 190 -12.59 -4.85 11.54
CA MET A 190 -13.70 -5.80 11.34
C MET A 190 -14.39 -6.14 12.65
N ASP A 191 -15.62 -6.60 12.55
CA ASP A 191 -16.35 -7.27 13.60
C ASP A 191 -16.94 -8.61 13.14
N GLU A 192 -17.84 -9.18 13.90
CA GLU A 192 -18.52 -10.44 13.58
C GLU A 192 -19.41 -10.40 12.32
N HIS A 193 -19.66 -9.22 11.78
CA HIS A 193 -20.46 -9.00 10.56
C HIS A 193 -19.59 -8.67 9.33
N GLY A 194 -18.29 -8.47 9.51
CA GLY A 194 -17.34 -8.10 8.47
C GLY A 194 -16.73 -6.71 8.69
N LEU A 195 -16.62 -5.91 7.62
CA LEU A 195 -16.02 -4.57 7.72
C LEU A 195 -16.88 -3.63 8.56
N ILE A 196 -16.28 -3.02 9.59
CA ILE A 196 -16.93 -1.91 10.30
C ILE A 196 -17.08 -0.73 9.33
N PRO A 197 -18.30 -0.15 9.20
CA PRO A 197 -18.55 0.93 8.27
C PRO A 197 -17.65 2.15 8.51
N TRP A 198 -17.21 2.80 7.43
CA TRP A 198 -16.60 4.14 7.51
C TRP A 198 -17.69 5.15 7.88
N GLY A 199 -17.33 6.12 8.72
CA GLY A 199 -18.27 7.10 9.27
C GLY A 199 -18.92 6.66 10.59
N GLU A 200 -18.92 5.38 10.92
CA GLU A 200 -19.22 4.90 12.26
C GLU A 200 -18.11 5.37 13.21
N SER A 201 -18.50 5.88 14.36
CA SER A 201 -17.55 6.47 15.33
C SER A 201 -16.61 7.52 14.74
N ALA A 202 -17.05 8.27 13.74
CA ALA A 202 -16.21 9.18 12.94
C ALA A 202 -15.42 10.17 13.81
N ALA A 203 -15.98 10.70 14.89
CA ALA A 203 -15.28 11.61 15.81
C ALA A 203 -14.09 10.93 16.51
N THR A 204 -14.26 9.67 16.93
CA THR A 204 -13.18 8.87 17.54
C THR A 204 -12.11 8.56 16.52
N HIS A 205 -12.48 8.08 15.33
CA HIS A 205 -11.52 7.75 14.28
C HIS A 205 -10.75 8.98 13.75
N ALA A 206 -11.40 10.16 13.73
CA ALA A 206 -10.72 11.40 13.34
C ALA A 206 -9.66 11.86 14.37
N LEU A 207 -9.89 11.58 15.66
CA LEU A 207 -8.98 12.02 16.73
C LEU A 207 -7.91 10.98 17.07
N MET A 208 -8.25 9.69 17.01
CA MET A 208 -7.40 8.59 17.48
C MET A 208 -6.86 7.71 16.36
N GLY A 209 -7.30 7.93 15.12
CA GLY A 209 -7.08 7.04 14.00
C GLY A 209 -8.08 5.88 13.95
N ARG A 210 -8.29 5.33 12.74
CA ARG A 210 -9.06 4.11 12.52
C ARG A 210 -8.08 2.93 12.54
N LEU A 211 -7.83 2.39 13.72
CA LEU A 211 -6.93 1.25 13.91
C LEU A 211 -7.67 -0.06 13.61
N GLY A 212 -7.14 -0.88 12.74
CA GLY A 212 -7.63 -2.23 12.48
C GLY A 212 -7.42 -3.17 13.66
N ASN A 213 -8.12 -4.27 13.68
CA ASN A 213 -7.95 -5.36 14.66
C ASN A 213 -7.49 -6.66 13.99
N VAL A 214 -7.46 -6.70 12.66
CA VAL A 214 -6.90 -7.80 11.85
C VAL A 214 -5.67 -7.28 11.14
N MET A 215 -4.50 -7.79 11.52
CA MET A 215 -3.21 -7.41 10.93
C MET A 215 -2.85 -8.36 9.80
N MET A 216 -2.21 -7.82 8.77
CA MET A 216 -1.87 -8.56 7.56
C MET A 216 -0.44 -8.28 7.10
N VAL A 217 0.19 -9.30 6.54
CA VAL A 217 1.43 -9.17 5.76
C VAL A 217 1.14 -9.61 4.35
N ASN A 218 1.41 -8.76 3.37
CA ASN A 218 1.11 -9.01 1.95
C ASN A 218 -0.38 -9.39 1.71
N GLY A 219 -1.25 -8.86 2.56
CA GLY A 219 -2.68 -9.14 2.52
C GLY A 219 -3.12 -10.46 3.17
N GLU A 220 -2.24 -11.21 3.79
CA GLU A 220 -2.54 -12.48 4.46
C GLU A 220 -2.44 -12.33 5.98
N THR A 221 -3.41 -12.92 6.71
CA THR A 221 -3.44 -12.93 8.18
C THR A 221 -2.52 -14.01 8.77
N ASP A 222 -2.12 -15.01 7.98
CA ASP A 222 -1.17 -16.06 8.31
C ASP A 222 -0.11 -16.18 7.20
N HIS A 223 0.66 -15.10 7.00
CA HIS A 223 1.72 -15.09 6.00
C HIS A 223 2.91 -15.92 6.47
N ARG A 224 3.33 -16.90 5.65
CA ARG A 224 4.42 -17.83 5.98
C ARG A 224 5.54 -17.74 4.96
N LEU A 225 6.76 -17.58 5.46
CA LEU A 225 7.97 -17.58 4.67
C LEU A 225 8.92 -18.69 5.16
N SER A 226 9.35 -19.57 4.26
CA SER A 226 10.37 -20.56 4.58
C SER A 226 11.76 -20.00 4.35
N VAL A 227 12.63 -20.11 5.35
CA VAL A 227 14.02 -19.65 5.31
C VAL A 227 14.97 -20.78 5.70
N GLN A 228 16.21 -20.72 5.22
CA GLN A 228 17.24 -21.70 5.58
C GLN A 228 18.06 -21.18 6.78
N ARG A 229 18.55 -22.10 7.61
CA ARG A 229 19.47 -21.74 8.69
C ARG A 229 20.73 -21.07 8.13
N GLY A 230 21.10 -19.93 8.70
CA GLY A 230 22.22 -19.11 8.26
C GLY A 230 21.91 -18.19 7.07
N GLU A 231 20.69 -18.29 6.50
CA GLU A 231 20.26 -17.42 5.42
C GLU A 231 20.15 -15.96 5.91
N VAL A 232 20.64 -15.04 5.11
CA VAL A 232 20.41 -13.60 5.29
C VAL A 232 19.35 -13.19 4.29
N VAL A 233 18.20 -12.78 4.80
CA VAL A 233 17.10 -12.29 3.99
C VAL A 233 17.01 -10.78 4.15
N ARG A 234 16.98 -10.07 3.04
CA ARG A 234 16.69 -8.63 2.99
C ARG A 234 15.20 -8.43 2.86
N PHE A 235 14.61 -7.78 3.84
CA PHE A 235 13.21 -7.39 3.83
C PHE A 235 13.06 -5.92 3.46
N PHE A 236 12.26 -5.66 2.43
CA PHE A 236 11.74 -4.34 2.12
C PHE A 236 10.37 -4.24 2.78
N LEU A 237 10.27 -3.43 3.82
CA LEU A 237 9.06 -3.25 4.61
C LEU A 237 8.36 -1.97 4.19
N THR A 238 7.05 -2.02 3.94
CA THR A 238 6.20 -0.86 3.68
C THR A 238 5.00 -0.92 4.61
N ASN A 239 4.76 0.12 5.40
CA ASN A 239 3.54 0.23 6.19
C ASN A 239 2.49 1.00 5.37
N VAL A 240 1.44 0.30 4.95
CA VAL A 240 0.31 0.87 4.21
C VAL A 240 -0.94 1.05 5.07
N ALA A 241 -0.88 0.73 6.36
CA ALA A 241 -2.00 0.98 7.27
C ALA A 241 -2.27 2.48 7.39
N ASN A 242 -3.53 2.88 7.43
CA ASN A 242 -3.93 4.29 7.53
C ASN A 242 -3.54 4.96 8.85
N SER A 243 -3.45 4.21 9.94
CA SER A 243 -3.25 4.78 11.27
C SER A 243 -2.26 4.01 12.15
N ARG A 244 -2.03 2.73 11.87
CA ARG A 244 -1.23 1.87 12.75
C ARG A 244 0.25 2.04 12.54
N THR A 245 0.96 2.33 13.61
CA THR A 245 2.41 2.16 13.69
C THR A 245 2.70 0.73 14.14
N PHE A 246 3.52 0.02 13.38
CA PHE A 246 3.99 -1.33 13.73
C PHE A 246 5.36 -1.27 14.40
N ASN A 247 5.59 -2.16 15.36
CA ASN A 247 6.92 -2.44 15.89
C ASN A 247 7.31 -3.84 15.41
N VAL A 248 8.08 -3.91 14.34
CA VAL A 248 8.41 -5.16 13.65
C VAL A 248 9.63 -5.81 14.29
N THR A 249 9.51 -7.10 14.62
CA THR A 249 10.58 -7.96 15.12
C THR A 249 10.61 -9.25 14.29
N PHE A 250 11.66 -10.02 14.41
CA PHE A 250 11.79 -11.33 13.77
C PHE A 250 12.16 -12.39 14.81
N GLY A 251 11.25 -12.64 15.78
CA GLY A 251 11.38 -13.67 16.78
C GLY A 251 12.66 -13.60 17.61
N GLY A 252 13.16 -12.38 17.89
CA GLY A 252 14.39 -12.16 18.63
C GLY A 252 15.67 -12.21 17.79
N ASN A 253 15.59 -12.55 16.49
CA ASN A 253 16.73 -12.38 15.58
C ASN A 253 17.04 -10.88 15.41
N PRO A 254 18.30 -10.45 15.55
CA PRO A 254 18.66 -9.06 15.36
C PRO A 254 18.49 -8.66 13.89
N LEU A 255 18.05 -7.43 13.67
CA LEU A 255 17.90 -6.83 12.35
C LEU A 255 19.07 -5.90 12.10
N LYS A 256 19.65 -5.96 10.93
CA LYS A 256 20.57 -4.93 10.47
C LYS A 256 19.77 -3.92 9.65
N ILE A 257 19.61 -2.69 10.17
CA ILE A 257 18.94 -1.62 9.44
C ILE A 257 19.86 -1.10 8.34
N VAL A 258 19.38 -1.12 7.11
CA VAL A 258 20.17 -0.81 5.90
C VAL A 258 19.73 0.51 5.28
N ALA A 259 18.41 0.72 5.19
CA ALA A 259 17.83 1.90 4.56
C ALA A 259 16.47 2.25 5.14
N SER A 260 16.02 3.49 4.90
CA SER A 260 14.64 3.92 5.11
C SER A 260 14.21 4.83 3.96
N ASP A 261 12.92 4.85 3.69
CA ASP A 261 12.28 5.73 2.70
C ASP A 261 13.09 5.85 1.38
N VAL A 262 13.80 6.95 1.19
CA VAL A 262 14.46 7.29 -0.08
C VAL A 262 15.93 6.91 -0.16
N GLY A 263 16.52 6.29 0.86
CA GLY A 263 17.95 6.02 0.78
C GLY A 263 18.54 5.13 1.85
N ARG A 264 19.72 4.62 1.54
CA ARG A 264 20.51 3.83 2.50
C ARG A 264 21.11 4.72 3.59
N TYR A 265 21.31 4.14 4.76
CA TYR A 265 22.06 4.79 5.83
C TYR A 265 23.56 4.81 5.53
N GLU A 266 24.24 5.87 5.94
CA GLU A 266 25.71 5.92 5.88
C GLU A 266 26.35 4.86 6.76
N ARG A 267 25.70 4.51 7.86
CA ARG A 267 26.13 3.47 8.80
C ARG A 267 24.97 2.54 9.12
N GLU A 268 25.16 1.29 8.77
CA GLU A 268 24.25 0.21 9.14
C GLU A 268 24.39 -0.07 10.66
N MET A 269 23.27 -0.37 11.30
CA MET A 269 23.24 -0.69 12.72
C MET A 269 22.42 -1.96 12.96
N TRP A 270 22.85 -2.73 13.97
CA TRP A 270 22.06 -3.84 14.49
C TRP A 270 21.08 -3.32 15.53
N ILE A 271 19.82 -3.72 15.38
CA ILE A 271 18.71 -3.36 16.26
C ILE A 271 17.85 -4.59 16.53
N ASN A 272 16.99 -4.56 17.53
CA ASN A 272 16.10 -5.69 17.86
C ASN A 272 14.71 -5.55 17.24
N SER A 273 14.32 -4.35 16.89
CA SER A 273 13.04 -4.05 16.25
C SER A 273 13.14 -2.78 15.43
N VAL A 274 12.23 -2.63 14.48
CA VAL A 274 12.02 -1.37 13.76
C VAL A 274 10.60 -0.89 13.97
N VAL A 275 10.46 0.37 14.42
CA VAL A 275 9.17 1.04 14.51
C VAL A 275 8.91 1.69 13.16
N ILE A 276 7.82 1.32 12.51
CA ILE A 276 7.45 1.77 11.18
C ILE A 276 6.07 2.45 11.23
N ALA A 277 6.05 3.78 11.08
CA ALA A 277 4.83 4.56 11.05
C ALA A 277 4.09 4.41 9.70
N PRO A 278 2.80 4.81 9.60
CA PRO A 278 2.10 4.85 8.33
C PRO A 278 2.91 5.57 7.23
N ALA A 279 2.92 4.98 6.05
CA ALA A 279 3.63 5.44 4.87
C ALA A 279 5.16 5.30 4.88
N GLU A 280 5.78 4.95 6.00
CA GLU A 280 7.22 4.69 6.07
C GLU A 280 7.61 3.37 5.40
N ARG A 281 8.84 3.33 4.92
CA ARG A 281 9.49 2.11 4.38
C ARG A 281 10.83 1.94 5.05
N TYR A 282 11.19 0.68 5.32
CA TYR A 282 12.50 0.31 5.82
C TYR A 282 13.08 -0.85 5.01
N VAL A 283 14.40 -0.90 4.93
CA VAL A 283 15.13 -2.06 4.43
C VAL A 283 15.96 -2.62 5.57
N VAL A 284 15.70 -3.88 5.90
CA VAL A 284 16.42 -4.58 6.98
C VAL A 284 16.94 -5.92 6.49
N ASP A 285 18.16 -6.28 6.91
CA ASP A 285 18.71 -7.62 6.71
C ASP A 285 18.54 -8.42 8.00
N VAL A 286 17.98 -9.61 7.90
CA VAL A 286 17.80 -10.52 9.02
C VAL A 286 18.54 -11.82 8.73
N ARG A 287 19.38 -12.28 9.67
CA ARG A 287 20.02 -13.58 9.59
C ARG A 287 19.33 -14.56 10.53
N PHE A 288 18.86 -15.67 9.99
CA PHE A 288 18.16 -16.70 10.74
C PHE A 288 19.17 -17.76 11.23
N GLU A 289 19.51 -17.71 12.53
CA GLU A 289 20.57 -18.56 13.09
C GLU A 289 20.06 -19.93 13.53
N GLU A 290 18.79 -20.04 13.90
CA GLU A 290 18.21 -21.24 14.48
C GLU A 290 17.08 -21.80 13.62
N ALA A 291 16.86 -23.11 13.74
CA ALA A 291 15.70 -23.76 13.13
C ALA A 291 14.47 -23.62 14.05
N GLY A 292 13.32 -23.37 13.47
CA GLY A 292 12.06 -23.23 14.20
C GLY A 292 11.11 -22.27 13.54
N GLU A 293 9.94 -22.05 14.14
CA GLU A 293 9.03 -21.01 13.74
C GLU A 293 9.43 -19.66 14.36
N VAL A 294 9.42 -18.63 13.55
CA VAL A 294 9.75 -17.26 13.93
C VAL A 294 8.54 -16.40 13.69
N ALA A 295 7.97 -15.81 14.74
CA ALA A 295 6.88 -14.83 14.61
C ALA A 295 7.47 -13.46 14.21
N ILE A 296 6.74 -12.78 13.37
CA ILE A 296 7.01 -11.39 12.97
C ILE A 296 5.97 -10.48 13.63
#